data_1b880c28610bbe92e387b082f7f222c1
#
_entry.id   1b880c28610bbe92e387b082f7f222c1
#
_cell.length_a   1.000
_cell.length_b   1.000
_cell.length_c   1.000
_cell.angle_alpha   90.00
_cell.angle_beta   90.00
_cell.angle_gamma   90.00
#
_symmetry.space_group_name_H-M   'P 1'
#
loop_
_entity.id
_entity.type
_entity.pdbx_description
1 polymer ?
#
loop_
_entity_poly.entity_id
_entity_poly.type
_entity_poly.pdbx_seq_one_letter_code
_entity_poly.pdbx_strand_id
1 'polypeptide(L)'
;MTGRPTPSAQAGPRRLVMIADLAEQLGVTARALRHYEDVGLIRSERTTGNARAYDLETVEILKAIVRLRQVDVPLAVIDGIVRQGSDPSAQALAIRQALDAVLADKKQALARVVALIKTMDIRDEGGPTTAPRSEPPRSGRFMRSAESAAAAREAG
;
A
#
# COMPACT_ATOMS: atom_id res chain seq x y z
N MET A 1 -50.52 -17.37 -35.62
CA MET A 1 -50.30 -15.95 -35.29
C MET A 1 -49.59 -15.90 -33.95
N THR A 2 -48.27 -15.90 -34.06
CA THR A 2 -47.37 -15.89 -32.87
C THR A 2 -46.85 -14.46 -32.70
N GLY A 3 -47.50 -13.74 -31.77
CA GLY A 3 -47.04 -12.42 -31.36
C GLY A 3 -45.73 -12.51 -30.55
N ARG A 4 -44.63 -12.04 -31.12
CA ARG A 4 -43.40 -11.77 -30.39
C ARG A 4 -43.70 -10.72 -29.33
N PRO A 5 -43.35 -10.93 -28.04
CA PRO A 5 -43.40 -9.84 -27.08
C PRO A 5 -42.36 -8.79 -27.51
N THR A 6 -42.81 -7.60 -27.82
CA THR A 6 -41.98 -6.41 -27.95
C THR A 6 -41.36 -6.11 -26.59
N PRO A 7 -40.03 -5.91 -26.51
CA PRO A 7 -39.42 -5.45 -25.26
C PRO A 7 -39.99 -4.06 -24.93
N SER A 8 -40.61 -3.96 -23.77
CA SER A 8 -41.14 -2.71 -23.20
C SER A 8 -40.03 -1.67 -23.14
N ALA A 9 -40.06 -0.74 -24.06
CA ALA A 9 -39.29 0.49 -24.01
C ALA A 9 -39.94 1.47 -23.05
N GLN A 10 -39.66 1.28 -21.75
CA GLN A 10 -39.89 2.30 -20.73
C GLN A 10 -38.56 2.56 -19.98
N ALA A 11 -37.53 2.91 -20.74
CA ALA A 11 -36.37 3.53 -20.17
C ALA A 11 -36.53 5.05 -20.36
N GLY A 12 -37.00 5.73 -19.31
CA GLY A 12 -36.80 7.17 -19.22
C GLY A 12 -35.31 7.52 -19.40
N PRO A 13 -34.95 8.77 -19.62
CA PRO A 13 -33.58 9.14 -19.91
C PRO A 13 -32.65 8.60 -18.80
N ARG A 14 -31.91 7.52 -19.11
CA ARG A 14 -30.94 6.94 -18.18
C ARG A 14 -29.88 7.99 -17.90
N ARG A 15 -29.78 8.38 -16.64
CA ARG A 15 -28.75 9.32 -16.23
C ARG A 15 -27.41 8.61 -16.30
N LEU A 16 -26.59 9.02 -17.26
CA LEU A 16 -25.24 8.49 -17.46
C LEU A 16 -24.23 9.46 -16.85
N VAL A 17 -23.22 8.93 -16.18
CA VAL A 17 -22.09 9.68 -15.63
C VAL A 17 -20.86 9.42 -16.51
N MET A 18 -20.22 10.48 -16.96
CA MET A 18 -19.04 10.37 -17.81
C MET A 18 -17.85 9.85 -17.01
N ILE A 19 -16.95 9.12 -17.69
CA ILE A 19 -15.78 8.51 -17.05
C ILE A 19 -14.89 9.55 -16.34
N ALA A 20 -14.75 10.76 -16.88
CA ALA A 20 -13.94 11.82 -16.29
C ALA A 20 -14.54 12.30 -14.96
N ASP A 21 -15.85 12.61 -14.98
CA ASP A 21 -16.57 13.10 -13.79
C ASP A 21 -16.61 12.02 -12.69
N LEU A 22 -16.80 10.76 -13.11
CA LEU A 22 -16.85 9.65 -12.17
C LEU A 22 -15.48 9.37 -11.54
N ALA A 23 -14.40 9.47 -12.31
CA ALA A 23 -13.04 9.33 -11.81
C ALA A 23 -12.72 10.39 -10.75
N GLU A 24 -13.10 11.64 -11.00
CA GLU A 24 -12.95 12.75 -10.06
C GLU A 24 -13.80 12.53 -8.80
N GLN A 25 -15.08 12.19 -8.94
CA GLN A 25 -15.99 11.92 -7.81
C GLN A 25 -15.51 10.79 -6.89
N LEU A 26 -14.89 9.75 -7.46
CA LEU A 26 -14.42 8.59 -6.72
C LEU A 26 -12.96 8.71 -6.25
N GLY A 27 -12.26 9.79 -6.63
CA GLY A 27 -10.85 9.97 -6.29
C GLY A 27 -9.93 8.91 -6.91
N VAL A 28 -10.28 8.42 -8.10
CA VAL A 28 -9.51 7.41 -8.84
C VAL A 28 -9.17 7.91 -10.25
N THR A 29 -8.26 7.24 -10.92
CA THR A 29 -7.93 7.60 -12.30
C THR A 29 -8.91 6.97 -13.29
N ALA A 30 -9.16 7.62 -14.41
CA ALA A 30 -9.92 7.04 -15.53
C ALA A 30 -9.28 5.72 -16.03
N ARG A 31 -7.98 5.55 -15.86
CA ARG A 31 -7.28 4.29 -16.16
C ARG A 31 -7.72 3.17 -15.23
N ALA A 32 -7.88 3.44 -13.93
CA ALA A 32 -8.38 2.45 -12.96
C ALA A 32 -9.80 2.00 -13.32
N LEU A 33 -10.68 2.93 -13.70
CA LEU A 33 -12.04 2.59 -14.14
C LEU A 33 -12.04 1.71 -15.40
N ARG A 34 -11.16 2.00 -16.37
CA ARG A 34 -11.00 1.15 -17.56
C ARG A 34 -10.47 -0.24 -17.18
N HIS A 35 -9.54 -0.31 -16.25
CA HIS A 35 -9.06 -1.60 -15.77
C HIS A 35 -10.17 -2.45 -15.14
N TYR A 36 -11.08 -1.86 -14.37
CA TYR A 36 -12.24 -2.58 -13.83
C TYR A 36 -13.21 -3.06 -14.93
N GLU A 37 -13.34 -2.30 -16.02
CA GLU A 37 -14.07 -2.72 -17.21
C GLU A 37 -13.35 -3.87 -17.95
N ASP A 38 -12.02 -3.77 -18.15
CA ASP A 38 -11.22 -4.75 -18.86
C ASP A 38 -11.22 -6.14 -18.15
N VAL A 39 -11.24 -6.15 -16.79
CA VAL A 39 -11.38 -7.38 -16.01
C VAL A 39 -12.82 -7.85 -15.86
N GLY A 40 -13.79 -7.15 -16.45
CA GLY A 40 -15.19 -7.55 -16.50
C GLY A 40 -15.99 -7.32 -15.21
N LEU A 41 -15.49 -6.51 -14.27
CA LEU A 41 -16.21 -6.14 -13.04
C LEU A 41 -17.40 -5.23 -13.30
N ILE A 42 -17.30 -4.38 -14.32
CA ILE A 42 -18.31 -3.39 -14.70
C ILE A 42 -18.41 -3.32 -16.22
N ARG A 43 -19.45 -2.64 -16.71
CA ARG A 43 -19.63 -2.33 -18.12
C ARG A 43 -19.90 -0.85 -18.29
N SER A 44 -19.30 -0.25 -19.32
CA SER A 44 -19.62 1.11 -19.74
C SER A 44 -20.58 1.11 -20.93
N GLU A 45 -21.34 2.17 -21.05
CA GLU A 45 -22.09 2.51 -22.26
C GLU A 45 -21.26 3.50 -23.10
N ARG A 46 -21.49 3.50 -24.42
CA ARG A 46 -20.90 4.49 -25.31
C ARG A 46 -21.92 5.58 -25.60
N THR A 47 -21.55 6.82 -25.33
CA THR A 47 -22.37 7.98 -25.74
C THR A 47 -22.29 8.19 -27.23
N THR A 48 -23.16 9.06 -27.74
CA THR A 48 -23.18 9.47 -29.16
C THR A 48 -21.83 9.99 -29.66
N GLY A 49 -21.01 10.56 -28.74
CA GLY A 49 -19.62 11.00 -28.99
C GLY A 49 -18.56 9.93 -28.76
N ASN A 50 -18.94 8.64 -28.68
CA ASN A 50 -18.04 7.51 -28.40
C ASN A 50 -17.27 7.59 -27.05
N ALA A 51 -17.68 8.46 -26.17
CA ALA A 51 -17.13 8.52 -24.82
C ALA A 51 -17.75 7.45 -23.89
N ARG A 52 -16.98 6.98 -22.92
CA ARG A 52 -17.46 6.05 -21.90
C ARG A 52 -18.32 6.77 -20.87
N ALA A 53 -19.46 6.18 -20.57
CA ALA A 53 -20.34 6.63 -19.50
C ALA A 53 -20.89 5.41 -18.74
N TYR A 54 -21.34 5.63 -17.53
CA TYR A 54 -21.83 4.59 -16.64
C TYR A 54 -23.21 4.97 -16.12
N ASP A 55 -24.11 4.01 -16.04
CA ASP A 55 -25.41 4.18 -15.41
C ASP A 55 -25.27 4.25 -13.89
N LEU A 56 -26.33 4.66 -13.20
CA LEU A 56 -26.30 4.84 -11.75
C LEU A 56 -26.06 3.54 -10.99
N GLU A 57 -26.53 2.41 -11.51
CA GLU A 57 -26.29 1.09 -10.89
C GLU A 57 -24.81 0.74 -10.93
N THR A 58 -24.17 0.89 -12.08
CA THR A 58 -22.72 0.70 -12.23
C THR A 58 -21.92 1.68 -11.38
N VAL A 59 -22.40 2.92 -11.22
CA VAL A 59 -21.76 3.90 -10.32
C VAL A 59 -21.76 3.43 -8.87
N GLU A 60 -22.88 2.85 -8.38
CA GLU A 60 -22.92 2.32 -7.00
C GLU A 60 -21.99 1.11 -6.83
N ILE A 61 -21.92 0.22 -7.80
CA ILE A 61 -20.96 -0.90 -7.81
C ILE A 61 -19.52 -0.35 -7.77
N LEU A 62 -19.21 0.64 -8.56
CA LEU A 62 -17.88 1.28 -8.58
C LEU A 62 -17.51 1.91 -7.24
N LYS A 63 -18.46 2.57 -6.57
CA LYS A 63 -18.24 3.10 -5.22
C LYS A 63 -17.85 1.99 -4.23
N ALA A 64 -18.53 0.87 -4.29
CA ALA A 64 -18.22 -0.28 -3.44
C ALA A 64 -16.83 -0.86 -3.76
N ILE A 65 -16.51 -1.05 -5.04
CA ILE A 65 -15.20 -1.52 -5.49
C ILE A 65 -14.08 -0.61 -4.99
N VAL A 66 -14.20 0.70 -5.18
CA VAL A 66 -13.19 1.68 -4.76
C VAL A 66 -12.98 1.65 -3.24
N ARG A 67 -14.06 1.61 -2.44
CA ARG A 67 -13.97 1.51 -0.97
C ARG A 67 -13.23 0.24 -0.52
N LEU A 68 -13.53 -0.90 -1.12
CA LEU A 68 -12.85 -2.16 -0.81
C LEU A 68 -11.38 -2.12 -1.21
N ARG A 69 -11.06 -1.50 -2.35
CA ARG A 69 -9.67 -1.32 -2.79
C ARG A 69 -8.87 -0.37 -1.90
N GLN A 70 -9.50 0.66 -1.33
CA GLN A 70 -8.85 1.59 -0.39
C GLN A 70 -8.35 0.91 0.89
N VAL A 71 -8.94 -0.21 1.26
CA VAL A 71 -8.48 -1.02 2.41
C VAL A 71 -7.70 -2.26 1.99
N ASP A 72 -7.22 -2.31 0.73
CA ASP A 72 -6.39 -3.37 0.15
C ASP A 72 -7.08 -4.73 -0.05
N VAL A 73 -8.42 -4.78 -0.15
CA VAL A 73 -9.10 -6.01 -0.57
C VAL A 73 -8.65 -6.38 -1.99
N PRO A 74 -8.14 -7.60 -2.25
CA PRO A 74 -7.69 -8.01 -3.57
C PRO A 74 -8.80 -7.96 -4.62
N LEU A 75 -8.47 -7.55 -5.85
CA LEU A 75 -9.46 -7.40 -6.92
C LEU A 75 -10.18 -8.71 -7.25
N ALA A 76 -9.48 -9.85 -7.19
CA ALA A 76 -10.07 -11.16 -7.39
C ALA A 76 -11.15 -11.51 -6.35
N VAL A 77 -10.99 -11.06 -5.10
CA VAL A 77 -12.00 -11.23 -4.04
C VAL A 77 -13.21 -10.34 -4.33
N ILE A 78 -12.98 -9.10 -4.76
CA ILE A 78 -14.04 -8.17 -5.15
C ILE A 78 -14.83 -8.73 -6.35
N ASP A 79 -14.16 -9.29 -7.36
CA ASP A 79 -14.82 -9.96 -8.49
C ASP A 79 -15.73 -11.10 -8.03
N GLY A 80 -15.26 -11.94 -7.10
CA GLY A 80 -16.07 -12.97 -6.49
C GLY A 80 -17.32 -12.43 -5.80
N ILE A 81 -17.19 -11.32 -5.07
CA ILE A 81 -18.33 -10.67 -4.37
C ILE A 81 -19.35 -10.11 -5.38
N VAL A 82 -18.87 -9.42 -6.42
CA VAL A 82 -19.74 -8.83 -7.45
C VAL A 82 -20.46 -9.92 -8.23
N ARG A 83 -19.84 -11.07 -8.51
CA ARG A 83 -20.44 -12.18 -9.25
C ARG A 83 -21.39 -13.04 -8.43
N GLN A 84 -21.42 -12.94 -7.11
CA GLN A 84 -22.34 -13.71 -6.25
C GLN A 84 -23.83 -13.33 -6.45
N GLY A 85 -24.11 -12.32 -7.28
CA GLY A 85 -25.47 -12.00 -7.71
C GLY A 85 -26.24 -11.13 -6.72
N SER A 86 -27.57 -11.14 -6.88
CA SER A 86 -28.48 -10.17 -6.27
C SER A 86 -28.95 -10.51 -4.85
N ASP A 87 -28.29 -11.44 -4.14
CA ASP A 87 -28.61 -11.68 -2.72
C ASP A 87 -27.82 -10.71 -1.82
N PRO A 88 -28.47 -9.68 -1.28
CA PRO A 88 -27.80 -8.68 -0.44
C PRO A 88 -27.17 -9.28 0.82
N SER A 89 -27.77 -10.36 1.35
CA SER A 89 -27.30 -11.00 2.57
C SER A 89 -26.00 -11.77 2.33
N ALA A 90 -25.95 -12.55 1.24
CA ALA A 90 -24.76 -13.28 0.83
C ALA A 90 -23.62 -12.31 0.48
N GLN A 91 -23.94 -11.23 -0.22
CA GLN A 91 -22.96 -10.20 -0.59
C GLN A 91 -22.40 -9.49 0.66
N ALA A 92 -23.25 -9.11 1.61
CA ALA A 92 -22.81 -8.47 2.86
C ALA A 92 -21.91 -9.40 3.68
N LEU A 93 -22.23 -10.70 3.74
CA LEU A 93 -21.41 -11.70 4.42
C LEU A 93 -20.03 -11.84 3.74
N ALA A 94 -20.00 -11.91 2.42
CA ALA A 94 -18.75 -12.03 1.66
C ALA A 94 -17.86 -10.79 1.83
N ILE A 95 -18.44 -9.57 1.83
CA ILE A 95 -17.71 -8.33 2.12
C ILE A 95 -17.13 -8.38 3.53
N ARG A 96 -17.91 -8.79 4.52
CA ARG A 96 -17.43 -8.91 5.91
C ARG A 96 -16.27 -9.87 6.03
N GLN A 97 -16.37 -11.05 5.43
CA GLN A 97 -15.29 -12.04 5.42
C GLN A 97 -14.01 -11.51 4.77
N ALA A 98 -14.15 -10.78 3.66
CA ALA A 98 -13.03 -10.15 2.98
C ALA A 98 -12.34 -9.10 3.86
N LEU A 99 -13.11 -8.27 4.57
CA LEU A 99 -12.58 -7.25 5.48
C LEU A 99 -11.92 -7.88 6.71
N ASP A 100 -12.49 -8.94 7.27
CA ASP A 100 -11.91 -9.67 8.40
C ASP A 100 -10.56 -10.30 8.01
N ALA A 101 -10.46 -10.85 6.80
CA ALA A 101 -9.22 -11.41 6.28
C ALA A 101 -8.12 -10.33 6.12
N VAL A 102 -8.46 -9.17 5.54
CA VAL A 102 -7.52 -8.04 5.41
C VAL A 102 -7.10 -7.53 6.79
N LEU A 103 -8.04 -7.44 7.74
CA LEU A 103 -7.73 -7.01 9.11
C LEU A 103 -6.74 -7.97 9.79
N ALA A 104 -6.93 -9.28 9.62
CA ALA A 104 -6.03 -10.30 10.17
C ALA A 104 -4.62 -10.18 9.57
N ASP A 105 -4.51 -10.01 8.25
CA ASP A 105 -3.23 -9.82 7.57
C ASP A 105 -2.49 -8.56 8.05
N LYS A 106 -3.21 -7.44 8.15
CA LYS A 106 -2.62 -6.18 8.64
C LYS A 106 -2.17 -6.27 10.10
N LYS A 107 -2.92 -6.95 10.98
CA LYS A 107 -2.49 -7.21 12.36
C LYS A 107 -1.21 -8.04 12.41
N GLN A 108 -1.11 -9.06 11.57
CA GLN A 108 0.08 -9.90 11.49
C GLN A 108 1.29 -9.12 10.93
N ALA A 109 1.08 -8.28 9.91
CA ALA A 109 2.12 -7.42 9.38
C ALA A 109 2.63 -6.43 10.44
N LEU A 110 1.73 -5.81 11.18
CA LEU A 110 2.08 -4.91 12.29
C LEU A 110 2.88 -5.63 13.37
N ALA A 111 2.46 -6.84 13.77
CA ALA A 111 3.20 -7.62 14.77
C ALA A 111 4.63 -7.94 14.31
N ARG A 112 4.84 -8.24 13.03
CA ARG A 112 6.18 -8.44 12.46
C ARG A 112 7.04 -7.17 12.53
N VAL A 113 6.47 -6.02 12.21
CA VAL A 113 7.17 -4.72 12.30
C VAL A 113 7.56 -4.42 13.75
N VAL A 114 6.64 -4.60 14.70
CA VAL A 114 6.91 -4.39 16.13
C VAL A 114 8.01 -5.32 16.63
N ALA A 115 7.99 -6.60 16.22
CA ALA A 115 9.03 -7.55 16.57
C ALA A 115 10.41 -7.12 16.01
N LEU A 116 10.45 -6.63 14.79
CA LEU A 116 11.68 -6.14 14.16
C LEU A 116 12.24 -4.92 14.91
N ILE A 117 11.40 -3.95 15.25
CA ILE A 117 11.80 -2.77 16.03
C ILE A 117 12.45 -3.21 17.35
N LYS A 118 11.79 -4.12 18.09
CA LYS A 118 12.35 -4.65 19.34
C LYS A 118 13.71 -5.32 19.18
N THR A 119 13.94 -6.02 18.07
CA THR A 119 15.25 -6.64 17.82
C THR A 119 16.34 -5.62 17.46
N MET A 120 15.96 -4.48 16.90
CA MET A 120 16.88 -3.38 16.60
C MET A 120 17.25 -2.62 17.88
N ASP A 121 16.29 -2.32 18.76
CA ASP A 121 16.52 -1.64 20.04
C ASP A 121 17.47 -2.45 20.94
N ILE A 122 17.36 -3.78 21.00
CA ILE A 122 18.25 -4.64 21.76
C ILE A 122 19.70 -4.58 21.27
N ARG A 123 19.93 -4.30 19.98
CA ARG A 123 21.28 -4.17 19.41
C ARG A 123 21.95 -2.86 19.77
N ASP A 124 21.18 -1.81 20.02
CA ASP A 124 21.72 -0.49 20.39
C ASP A 124 22.09 -0.41 21.88
N GLU A 125 21.44 -1.21 22.75
CA GLU A 125 21.78 -1.30 24.17
C GLU A 125 23.04 -2.15 24.47
N GLY A 126 23.55 -2.89 23.47
CA GLY A 126 24.80 -3.65 23.52
C GLY A 126 26.02 -2.86 23.06
N GLY A 127 26.10 -1.56 23.38
CA GLY A 127 27.29 -0.75 23.14
C GLY A 127 28.50 -1.36 23.88
N PRO A 128 29.73 -1.23 23.31
CA PRO A 128 30.89 -1.94 23.82
C PRO A 128 31.16 -1.56 25.27
N THR A 129 31.06 -2.55 26.14
CA THR A 129 31.63 -2.49 27.49
C THR A 129 33.01 -1.92 27.36
N THR A 130 33.18 -0.72 27.88
CA THR A 130 34.47 -0.07 28.04
C THR A 130 35.42 -1.07 28.67
N ALA A 131 36.34 -1.62 27.93
CA ALA A 131 37.45 -2.37 28.46
C ALA A 131 38.14 -1.48 29.52
N PRO A 132 38.52 -2.02 30.69
CA PRO A 132 39.20 -1.21 31.68
C PRO A 132 40.49 -0.67 31.07
N ARG A 133 40.62 0.65 31.11
CA ARG A 133 41.87 1.33 30.78
C ARG A 133 42.96 0.68 31.60
N SER A 134 43.78 -0.12 30.94
CA SER A 134 45.07 -0.53 31.54
C SER A 134 45.89 0.75 31.70
N GLU A 135 46.10 1.16 32.95
CA GLU A 135 47.07 2.18 33.29
C GLU A 135 48.44 1.80 32.72
N PRO A 136 49.16 2.73 32.11
CA PRO A 136 50.56 2.46 31.71
C PRO A 136 51.41 2.27 32.96
N PRO A 137 52.35 1.33 32.97
CA PRO A 137 53.22 1.10 34.11
C PRO A 137 54.05 2.36 34.41
N ARG A 138 54.01 2.82 35.63
CA ARG A 138 54.92 3.83 36.17
C ARG A 138 56.31 3.24 36.14
N SER A 139 57.06 3.50 35.08
CA SER A 139 58.48 3.20 35.04
C SER A 139 59.26 4.22 35.85
N GLY A 140 59.96 3.64 36.82
CA GLY A 140 60.86 4.29 37.73
C GLY A 140 61.98 5.02 37.05
N ARG A 141 62.33 6.03 37.73
CA ARG A 141 63.55 6.80 37.82
C ARG A 141 64.77 5.99 37.42
N PHE A 142 65.49 6.41 36.35
CA PHE A 142 66.92 6.13 36.25
C PHE A 142 67.67 7.42 35.97
N MET A 143 68.67 7.60 36.83
CA MET A 143 69.59 8.74 36.89
C MET A 143 70.61 8.75 35.76
N ARG A 144 70.96 10.00 35.41
CA ARG A 144 72.28 10.55 35.14
C ARG A 144 73.28 9.74 34.29
N SER A 145 73.78 10.40 33.33
CA SER A 145 75.17 10.86 33.14
C SER A 145 75.26 11.47 31.77
N ALA A 146 75.51 12.73 31.67
CA ALA A 146 76.77 13.41 31.62
C ALA A 146 77.56 13.20 30.30
N GLU A 147 77.89 14.36 29.80
CA GLU A 147 79.07 14.74 28.98
C GLU A 147 78.98 14.51 27.45
N SER A 148 79.03 15.60 26.86
CA SER A 148 80.18 16.35 26.42
C SER A 148 80.35 16.33 24.89
N ALA A 149 80.63 17.50 24.45
CA ALA A 149 81.52 17.85 23.29
C ALA A 149 80.78 17.85 21.93
N ALA A 150 80.59 19.03 21.48
CA ALA A 150 81.54 19.90 20.76
C ALA A 150 81.51 19.70 19.22
N ALA A 151 81.28 20.81 18.69
CA ALA A 151 82.00 21.37 17.51
C ALA A 151 81.52 20.93 16.14
N ALA A 152 81.07 21.89 15.51
CA ALA A 152 81.75 22.61 14.45
C ALA A 152 81.29 22.33 13.03
N ARG A 153 80.97 23.44 12.43
CA ARG A 153 81.34 23.86 11.05
C ARG A 153 80.44 23.34 9.92
N GLU A 154 79.81 24.32 9.39
CA GLU A 154 80.23 25.14 8.21
C GLU A 154 79.80 24.48 6.89
N ALA A 155 79.06 25.29 6.24
CA ALA A 155 79.24 25.70 4.83
C ALA A 155 78.72 24.78 3.71
N GLY A 156 77.94 25.43 2.90
CA GLY A 156 77.67 25.03 1.54
C GLY A 156 76.32 25.58 1.10
#